data_4ba98c96aeeb15d05631e15a8e10f8bf
#
_entry.id   4ba98c96aeeb15d05631e15a8e10f8bf
#
_cell.length_a   1.000
_cell.length_b   1.000
_cell.length_c   1.000
_cell.angle_alpha   90.00
_cell.angle_beta   90.00
_cell.angle_gamma   90.00
#
_symmetry.space_group_name_H-M   'P 1'
#
loop_
_entity.id
_entity.type
_entity.pdbx_description
1 polymer ?
#
loop_
_entity_poly.entity_id
_entity_poly.type
_entity_poly.pdbx_seq_one_letter_code
_entity_poly.pdbx_strand_id
1 'polypeptide(L)'
;MRTKLIVVLVISAFVATATRVMTVTNGQPDGNRHPYVGVAIQFIPDMPGFVTVCSGSALSDDRFLTAAHCFDPDHEVFVSYKSGPPFILATDFTQGVFNPHPDWCLGCGPGLPGFDTHDVAVISLNAPRNPGGFAALPSVGLVDVLPMRTEVDIVGYGVQGFVRGDGQPQQIFLFTRYFAPSLLIQSNNVQSVEFIKLTANPSKGKGGTCFGDSGGPDLLGGTNIVLAVNSYVTNGNCAGVTYSNRVDLQEVLEFINGI
;
A
#
# COMPACT_ATOMS: atom_id res chain seq x y z
N MET A 1 -34.72 65.37 15.39
CA MET A 1 -33.46 64.76 15.08
C MET A 1 -33.61 63.25 15.21
N ARG A 2 -33.58 62.51 14.08
CA ARG A 2 -33.69 61.05 14.08
C ARG A 2 -32.30 60.49 13.95
N THR A 3 -31.79 59.88 15.02
CA THR A 3 -30.46 59.20 15.06
C THR A 3 -30.56 57.87 14.29
N LYS A 4 -29.83 57.75 13.18
CA LYS A 4 -29.72 56.48 12.43
C LYS A 4 -28.68 55.61 13.11
N LEU A 5 -29.15 54.48 13.63
CA LEU A 5 -28.28 53.42 14.17
C LEU A 5 -27.65 52.65 12.99
N ILE A 6 -26.33 52.73 12.83
CA ILE A 6 -25.58 51.96 11.85
C ILE A 6 -25.17 50.67 12.54
N VAL A 7 -25.80 49.57 12.14
CA VAL A 7 -25.40 48.22 12.55
C VAL A 7 -24.25 47.75 11.64
N VAL A 8 -23.06 47.69 12.16
CA VAL A 8 -21.89 47.08 11.48
C VAL A 8 -21.93 45.59 11.71
N LEU A 9 -22.25 44.82 10.65
CA LEU A 9 -22.22 43.38 10.68
C LEU A 9 -20.75 42.93 10.46
N VAL A 10 -20.07 42.49 11.53
CA VAL A 10 -18.74 41.87 11.42
C VAL A 10 -18.92 40.41 11.02
N ILE A 11 -18.72 40.12 9.75
CA ILE A 11 -18.66 38.74 9.26
C ILE A 11 -17.30 38.19 9.61
N SER A 12 -17.21 37.44 10.71
CA SER A 12 -16.03 36.65 11.03
C SER A 12 -15.95 35.47 10.05
N ALA A 13 -15.06 35.58 9.06
CA ALA A 13 -14.72 34.47 8.19
C ALA A 13 -13.97 33.43 9.03
N PHE A 14 -14.65 32.37 9.45
CA PHE A 14 -13.99 31.15 9.94
C PHE A 14 -13.26 30.51 8.77
N VAL A 15 -11.96 30.74 8.69
CA VAL A 15 -11.08 29.91 7.86
C VAL A 15 -10.99 28.55 8.56
N ALA A 16 -11.84 27.62 8.15
CA ALA A 16 -11.68 26.23 8.49
C ALA A 16 -10.35 25.77 7.88
N THR A 17 -9.30 25.73 8.68
CA THR A 17 -8.07 25.02 8.32
C THR A 17 -8.45 23.55 8.23
N ALA A 18 -8.76 23.09 7.01
CA ALA A 18 -8.87 21.66 6.74
C ALA A 18 -7.53 21.04 7.12
N THR A 19 -7.47 20.37 8.27
CA THR A 19 -6.37 19.48 8.59
C THR A 19 -6.36 18.41 7.51
N ARG A 20 -5.35 18.45 6.62
CA ARG A 20 -5.17 17.43 5.61
C ARG A 20 -4.95 16.12 6.34
N VAL A 21 -5.94 15.25 6.32
CA VAL A 21 -5.81 13.85 6.70
C VAL A 21 -4.93 13.23 5.63
N MET A 22 -3.79 12.71 6.04
CA MET A 22 -2.76 12.18 5.12
C MET A 22 -2.74 10.67 5.23
N THR A 23 -2.77 9.99 4.10
CA THR A 23 -2.90 8.54 3.95
C THR A 23 -1.70 7.96 3.22
N VAL A 24 -1.46 6.64 3.27
CA VAL A 24 -0.12 6.13 3.30
C VAL A 24 0.61 7.10 4.22
N THR A 25 0.94 6.83 5.42
CA THR A 25 1.22 7.89 6.43
C THR A 25 1.94 9.11 5.82
N ASN A 26 1.31 10.30 5.79
CA ASN A 26 1.68 11.53 5.06
C ASN A 26 1.60 11.48 3.52
N GLY A 27 0.80 10.58 2.96
CA GLY A 27 0.50 10.55 1.54
C GLY A 27 -0.54 11.59 1.11
N GLN A 28 -0.85 11.59 -0.15
CA GLN A 28 -1.91 12.39 -0.77
C GLN A 28 -2.79 11.51 -1.65
N PRO A 29 -4.05 11.91 -1.89
CA PRO A 29 -4.92 11.18 -2.80
C PRO A 29 -4.20 10.93 -4.13
N ASP A 30 -4.21 9.66 -4.58
CA ASP A 30 -3.55 9.27 -5.82
C ASP A 30 -4.24 9.91 -7.05
N GLY A 31 -5.53 10.15 -6.94
CA GLY A 31 -6.36 10.52 -8.08
C GLY A 31 -6.41 9.35 -9.06
N ASN A 32 -5.82 9.48 -10.21
CA ASN A 32 -5.65 8.40 -11.19
C ASN A 32 -4.22 8.33 -11.71
N ARG A 33 -3.25 8.63 -10.85
CA ARG A 33 -1.82 8.65 -11.18
C ARG A 33 -1.26 7.23 -11.36
N HIS A 34 -1.72 6.29 -10.52
CA HIS A 34 -1.33 4.88 -10.55
C HIS A 34 -2.56 4.00 -10.75
N PRO A 35 -3.24 4.03 -11.92
CA PRO A 35 -4.51 3.31 -12.14
C PRO A 35 -4.37 1.80 -11.99
N TYR A 36 -3.16 1.26 -12.17
CA TYR A 36 -2.82 -0.15 -12.04
C TYR A 36 -2.68 -0.63 -10.59
N VAL A 37 -2.67 0.28 -9.60
CA VAL A 37 -2.67 -0.12 -8.20
C VAL A 37 -4.11 -0.34 -7.73
N GLY A 38 -4.37 -1.50 -7.16
CA GLY A 38 -5.69 -1.95 -6.73
C GLY A 38 -5.75 -2.32 -5.26
N VAL A 39 -6.97 -2.47 -4.78
CA VAL A 39 -7.29 -3.09 -3.49
C VAL A 39 -7.70 -4.54 -3.72
N ALA A 40 -7.18 -5.43 -2.89
CA ALA A 40 -7.61 -6.82 -2.83
C ALA A 40 -8.27 -7.12 -1.49
N ILE A 41 -9.34 -7.90 -1.49
CA ILE A 41 -10.08 -8.29 -0.30
C ILE A 41 -10.36 -9.80 -0.28
N GLN A 42 -10.45 -10.34 0.92
CA GLN A 42 -10.91 -11.70 1.19
C GLN A 42 -11.90 -11.67 2.34
N PHE A 43 -13.05 -12.34 2.17
CA PHE A 43 -14.03 -12.47 3.26
C PHE A 43 -13.50 -13.41 4.33
N ILE A 44 -13.67 -13.02 5.61
CA ILE A 44 -13.27 -13.86 6.74
C ILE A 44 -14.40 -14.86 7.01
N PRO A 45 -14.16 -16.18 6.89
CA PRO A 45 -15.24 -17.19 6.93
C PRO A 45 -16.12 -17.14 8.17
N ASP A 46 -15.51 -17.00 9.34
CA ASP A 46 -16.20 -17.03 10.63
C ASP A 46 -16.66 -15.65 11.13
N MET A 47 -16.47 -14.60 10.33
CA MET A 47 -16.81 -13.21 10.67
C MET A 47 -17.61 -12.54 9.55
N PRO A 48 -18.92 -12.83 9.43
CA PRO A 48 -19.74 -12.25 8.37
C PRO A 48 -19.68 -10.72 8.31
N GLY A 49 -19.39 -10.18 7.13
CA GLY A 49 -19.26 -8.73 6.90
C GLY A 49 -17.88 -8.16 7.17
N PHE A 50 -16.92 -8.96 7.63
CA PHE A 50 -15.53 -8.57 7.77
C PHE A 50 -14.70 -9.10 6.59
N VAL A 51 -13.71 -8.30 6.20
CA VAL A 51 -12.76 -8.64 5.13
C VAL A 51 -11.33 -8.36 5.57
N THR A 52 -10.41 -9.19 5.11
CA THR A 52 -8.99 -8.83 5.06
C THR A 52 -8.79 -7.91 3.88
N VAL A 53 -7.94 -6.89 4.02
CA VAL A 53 -7.68 -5.88 3.01
C VAL A 53 -6.20 -5.74 2.80
N CYS A 54 -5.79 -5.86 1.55
CA CYS A 54 -4.44 -5.57 1.08
C CYS A 54 -4.47 -4.71 -0.18
N SER A 55 -3.33 -4.19 -0.54
CA SER A 55 -3.07 -3.50 -1.80
C SER A 55 -2.29 -4.38 -2.76
N GLY A 56 -2.13 -3.95 -4.00
CA GLY A 56 -1.28 -4.61 -4.97
C GLY A 56 -1.28 -3.89 -6.30
N SER A 57 -0.65 -4.48 -7.31
CA SER A 57 -0.52 -3.87 -8.63
C SER A 57 -0.77 -4.86 -9.77
N ALA A 58 -1.49 -4.44 -10.81
CA ALA A 58 -1.67 -5.19 -12.04
C ALA A 58 -0.35 -5.27 -12.81
N LEU A 59 0.08 -6.49 -13.14
CA LEU A 59 1.19 -6.77 -14.04
C LEU A 59 0.70 -7.01 -15.48
N SER A 60 -0.52 -7.52 -15.60
CA SER A 60 -1.26 -7.71 -16.86
C SER A 60 -2.76 -7.53 -16.59
N ASP A 61 -3.60 -7.82 -17.55
CA ASP A 61 -5.06 -7.78 -17.39
C ASP A 61 -5.63 -8.92 -16.53
N ASP A 62 -4.84 -9.97 -16.26
CA ASP A 62 -5.22 -11.13 -15.46
C ASP A 62 -4.29 -11.43 -14.27
N ARG A 63 -3.20 -10.65 -14.07
CA ARG A 63 -2.20 -10.90 -13.03
C ARG A 63 -2.05 -9.69 -12.11
N PHE A 64 -2.20 -9.93 -10.80
CA PHE A 64 -2.12 -8.91 -9.78
C PHE A 64 -1.10 -9.30 -8.71
N LEU A 65 -0.01 -8.52 -8.59
CA LEU A 65 1.06 -8.71 -7.63
C LEU A 65 0.65 -8.17 -6.25
N THR A 66 0.88 -8.95 -5.19
CA THR A 66 0.61 -8.58 -3.79
C THR A 66 1.58 -9.30 -2.84
N ALA A 67 1.35 -9.24 -1.53
CA ALA A 67 2.14 -9.94 -0.52
C ALA A 67 1.53 -11.30 -0.15
N ALA A 68 2.39 -12.26 0.24
CA ALA A 68 1.95 -13.61 0.59
C ALA A 68 1.20 -13.68 1.93
N HIS A 69 1.52 -12.81 2.89
CA HIS A 69 0.82 -12.76 4.18
C HIS A 69 -0.61 -12.23 4.10
N CYS A 70 -1.06 -11.72 2.95
CA CYS A 70 -2.32 -11.03 2.79
C CYS A 70 -3.55 -11.92 2.94
N PHE A 71 -3.51 -13.13 2.36
CA PHE A 71 -4.70 -13.96 2.18
C PHE A 71 -4.42 -15.43 2.42
N ASP A 72 -5.51 -16.16 2.69
CA ASP A 72 -5.52 -17.61 2.77
C ASP A 72 -5.74 -18.18 1.35
N PRO A 73 -4.88 -19.08 0.85
CA PRO A 73 -5.02 -19.66 -0.49
C PRO A 73 -6.27 -20.54 -0.65
N ASP A 74 -6.86 -21.01 0.44
CA ASP A 74 -8.05 -21.85 0.42
C ASP A 74 -9.36 -21.04 0.24
N HIS A 75 -9.28 -19.70 0.16
CA HIS A 75 -10.44 -18.83 0.07
C HIS A 75 -10.36 -17.89 -1.14
N GLU A 76 -11.54 -17.50 -1.62
CA GLU A 76 -11.68 -16.59 -2.76
C GLU A 76 -11.17 -15.19 -2.43
N VAL A 77 -10.42 -14.59 -3.36
CA VAL A 77 -9.97 -13.20 -3.31
C VAL A 77 -10.61 -12.38 -4.41
N PHE A 78 -10.81 -11.10 -4.14
CA PHE A 78 -11.47 -10.16 -5.04
C PHE A 78 -10.62 -8.91 -5.20
N VAL A 79 -10.38 -8.47 -6.43
CA VAL A 79 -9.54 -7.31 -6.76
C VAL A 79 -10.35 -6.21 -7.41
N SER A 80 -10.12 -4.96 -6.98
CA SER A 80 -10.70 -3.76 -7.58
C SER A 80 -9.62 -2.70 -7.84
N TYR A 81 -9.70 -2.03 -8.99
CA TYR A 81 -8.83 -0.90 -9.34
C TYR A 81 -9.50 0.46 -9.13
N LYS A 82 -10.71 0.47 -8.58
CA LYS A 82 -11.42 1.71 -8.27
C LYS A 82 -10.68 2.51 -7.21
N SER A 83 -10.43 3.78 -7.46
CA SER A 83 -9.58 4.62 -6.60
C SER A 83 -10.16 4.89 -5.21
N GLY A 84 -11.44 4.59 -4.98
CA GLY A 84 -12.09 4.76 -3.68
C GLY A 84 -13.58 4.42 -3.70
N PRO A 85 -14.22 4.46 -2.51
CA PRO A 85 -15.63 4.14 -2.36
C PRO A 85 -16.57 5.12 -3.12
N PRO A 86 -17.83 4.74 -3.34
CA PRO A 86 -18.44 3.48 -2.91
C PRO A 86 -18.01 2.29 -3.78
N PHE A 87 -17.78 1.12 -3.16
CA PHE A 87 -17.51 -0.12 -3.85
C PHE A 87 -18.77 -0.99 -3.95
N ILE A 88 -18.96 -1.60 -5.11
CA ILE A 88 -20.03 -2.58 -5.37
C ILE A 88 -19.36 -3.89 -5.75
N LEU A 89 -19.49 -4.93 -4.91
CA LEU A 89 -18.76 -6.20 -5.09
C LEU A 89 -19.00 -6.80 -6.48
N ALA A 90 -20.25 -6.84 -6.92
CA ALA A 90 -20.63 -7.48 -8.19
C ALA A 90 -20.11 -6.80 -9.46
N THR A 91 -19.75 -5.51 -9.40
CA THR A 91 -19.35 -4.73 -10.59
C THR A 91 -17.94 -4.17 -10.53
N ASP A 92 -17.47 -3.84 -9.33
CA ASP A 92 -16.19 -3.17 -9.15
C ASP A 92 -15.04 -4.15 -8.88
N PHE A 93 -15.36 -5.40 -8.46
CA PHE A 93 -14.38 -6.42 -8.14
C PHE A 93 -14.37 -7.55 -9.18
N THR A 94 -13.19 -8.11 -9.36
CA THR A 94 -12.97 -9.35 -10.12
C THR A 94 -12.41 -10.39 -9.16
N GLN A 95 -13.03 -11.55 -9.14
CA GLN A 95 -12.55 -12.72 -8.38
C GLN A 95 -11.27 -13.27 -9.00
N GLY A 96 -10.40 -13.82 -8.17
CA GLY A 96 -9.15 -14.47 -8.60
C GLY A 96 -8.73 -15.58 -7.67
N VAL A 97 -7.67 -16.27 -8.09
CA VAL A 97 -7.00 -17.33 -7.33
C VAL A 97 -5.72 -16.75 -6.74
N PHE A 98 -5.55 -16.88 -5.43
CA PHE A 98 -4.38 -16.40 -4.72
C PHE A 98 -3.26 -17.45 -4.76
N ASN A 99 -2.10 -17.06 -5.29
CA ASN A 99 -0.93 -17.90 -5.43
C ASN A 99 0.22 -17.26 -4.61
N PRO A 100 0.44 -17.67 -3.34
CA PRO A 100 1.59 -17.22 -2.56
C PRO A 100 2.86 -17.90 -3.07
N HIS A 101 4.02 -17.27 -2.84
CA HIS A 101 5.30 -17.89 -3.12
C HIS A 101 5.41 -19.23 -2.38
N PRO A 102 5.84 -20.33 -3.02
CA PRO A 102 5.83 -21.67 -2.40
C PRO A 102 6.73 -21.77 -1.15
N ASP A 103 7.79 -20.96 -1.10
CA ASP A 103 8.71 -20.90 0.04
C ASP A 103 8.34 -19.80 1.06
N TRP A 104 7.17 -19.18 0.90
CA TRP A 104 6.69 -18.21 1.89
C TRP A 104 6.55 -18.85 3.27
N CYS A 105 7.10 -18.19 4.27
CA CYS A 105 7.02 -18.67 5.65
C CYS A 105 6.91 -17.50 6.63
N LEU A 106 5.83 -17.53 7.41
CA LEU A 106 5.57 -16.56 8.46
C LEU A 106 6.60 -16.65 9.59
N GLY A 107 7.38 -15.60 9.80
CA GLY A 107 8.32 -15.49 10.91
C GLY A 107 9.54 -16.43 10.85
N CYS A 108 9.85 -17.03 9.69
CA CYS A 108 10.96 -17.96 9.53
C CYS A 108 12.33 -17.28 9.35
N GLY A 109 12.33 -16.02 8.96
CA GLY A 109 13.55 -15.25 8.76
C GLY A 109 14.27 -14.93 10.07
N PRO A 110 15.51 -14.46 10.01
CA PRO A 110 16.27 -14.08 11.19
C PRO A 110 15.65 -12.87 11.92
N GLY A 111 15.87 -12.81 13.22
CA GLY A 111 15.36 -11.70 14.06
C GLY A 111 14.43 -12.18 15.18
N LEU A 112 14.01 -11.24 16.04
CA LEU A 112 13.03 -11.49 17.10
C LEU A 112 12.00 -10.34 17.15
N PRO A 113 10.73 -10.59 16.73
CA PRO A 113 10.26 -11.79 16.02
C PRO A 113 10.96 -11.97 14.68
N GLY A 114 10.98 -13.19 14.16
CA GLY A 114 11.53 -13.49 12.83
C GLY A 114 10.79 -12.71 11.74
N PHE A 115 11.49 -12.42 10.64
CA PHE A 115 10.85 -11.84 9.45
C PHE A 115 10.11 -12.93 8.67
N ASP A 116 9.05 -12.52 7.95
CA ASP A 116 8.44 -13.37 6.94
C ASP A 116 9.41 -13.49 5.76
N THR A 117 9.58 -14.70 5.23
CA THR A 117 10.43 -14.93 4.06
C THR A 117 9.58 -15.11 2.82
N HIS A 118 10.07 -14.65 1.65
CA HIS A 118 9.38 -14.78 0.36
C HIS A 118 7.95 -14.22 0.39
N ASP A 119 7.77 -13.05 1.02
CA ASP A 119 6.46 -12.42 1.22
C ASP A 119 5.93 -11.75 -0.06
N VAL A 120 5.76 -12.57 -1.10
CA VAL A 120 5.25 -12.18 -2.42
C VAL A 120 4.21 -13.19 -2.90
N ALA A 121 3.16 -12.69 -3.53
CA ALA A 121 2.10 -13.50 -4.13
C ALA A 121 1.58 -12.89 -5.43
N VAL A 122 0.98 -13.72 -6.27
CA VAL A 122 0.25 -13.28 -7.48
C VAL A 122 -1.20 -13.75 -7.38
N ILE A 123 -2.14 -12.86 -7.62
CA ILE A 123 -3.55 -13.22 -7.82
C ILE A 123 -3.79 -13.35 -9.32
N SER A 124 -4.18 -14.55 -9.76
CA SER A 124 -4.64 -14.81 -11.12
C SER A 124 -6.14 -14.50 -11.22
N LEU A 125 -6.50 -13.45 -11.96
CA LEU A 125 -7.89 -13.02 -12.09
C LEU A 125 -8.69 -13.96 -13.00
N ASN A 126 -9.91 -14.30 -12.61
CA ASN A 126 -10.80 -15.18 -13.39
C ASN A 126 -11.36 -14.51 -14.64
N ALA A 127 -11.20 -13.19 -14.76
CA ALA A 127 -11.60 -12.43 -15.94
C ALA A 127 -10.63 -11.26 -16.15
N PRO A 128 -10.25 -10.94 -17.40
CA PRO A 128 -9.32 -9.89 -17.69
C PRO A 128 -9.86 -8.51 -17.28
N ARG A 129 -8.99 -7.68 -16.71
CA ARG A 129 -9.28 -6.31 -16.32
C ARG A 129 -8.12 -5.39 -16.70
N ASN A 130 -8.39 -4.43 -17.55
CA ASN A 130 -7.41 -3.38 -17.86
C ASN A 130 -7.70 -2.14 -16.98
N PRO A 131 -6.84 -1.83 -16.01
CA PRO A 131 -7.04 -0.66 -15.13
C PRO A 131 -6.63 0.68 -15.77
N GLY A 132 -6.13 0.69 -16.98
CA GLY A 132 -5.60 1.89 -17.66
C GLY A 132 -4.07 1.93 -17.70
N GLY A 133 -3.41 0.79 -17.51
CA GLY A 133 -1.96 0.59 -17.53
C GLY A 133 -1.56 -0.56 -16.62
N PHE A 134 -0.27 -0.89 -16.60
CA PHE A 134 0.28 -1.98 -15.80
C PHE A 134 1.57 -1.54 -15.12
N ALA A 135 1.85 -2.12 -13.97
CA ALA A 135 3.15 -2.05 -13.33
C ALA A 135 4.17 -2.88 -14.12
N ALA A 136 5.43 -2.50 -14.08
CA ALA A 136 6.52 -3.19 -14.73
C ALA A 136 7.39 -3.92 -13.69
N LEU A 137 7.79 -5.14 -14.00
CA LEU A 137 8.77 -5.85 -13.20
C LEU A 137 10.16 -5.25 -13.41
N PRO A 138 11.02 -5.22 -12.37
CA PRO A 138 12.38 -4.73 -12.47
C PRO A 138 13.28 -5.73 -13.19
N SER A 139 14.46 -5.29 -13.61
CA SER A 139 15.54 -6.24 -13.96
C SER A 139 16.11 -6.87 -12.68
N VAL A 140 16.66 -8.08 -12.83
CA VAL A 140 17.36 -8.77 -11.72
C VAL A 140 18.46 -7.87 -11.14
N GLY A 141 18.45 -7.72 -9.82
CA GLY A 141 19.46 -6.95 -9.08
C GLY A 141 19.37 -5.43 -9.25
N LEU A 142 18.27 -4.91 -9.78
CA LEU A 142 18.08 -3.45 -9.95
C LEU A 142 18.29 -2.70 -8.65
N VAL A 143 17.74 -3.18 -7.54
CA VAL A 143 17.84 -2.54 -6.22
C VAL A 143 19.29 -2.42 -5.75
N ASP A 144 20.15 -3.37 -6.07
CA ASP A 144 21.54 -3.37 -5.62
C ASP A 144 22.41 -2.25 -6.22
N VAL A 145 22.00 -1.73 -7.38
CA VAL A 145 22.71 -0.66 -8.07
C VAL A 145 22.10 0.73 -7.82
N LEU A 146 20.95 0.80 -7.14
CA LEU A 146 20.30 2.07 -6.81
C LEU A 146 21.08 2.82 -5.72
N PRO A 147 21.33 4.13 -5.89
CA PRO A 147 21.92 4.95 -4.85
C PRO A 147 21.03 4.99 -3.60
N MET A 148 21.65 5.06 -2.41
CA MET A 148 20.91 5.41 -1.19
C MET A 148 20.21 6.76 -1.38
N ARG A 149 19.00 6.88 -0.84
CA ARG A 149 18.09 8.01 -0.98
C ARG A 149 17.43 8.12 -2.37
N THR A 150 17.51 7.05 -3.19
CA THR A 150 16.64 6.94 -4.37
C THR A 150 15.20 7.18 -3.96
N GLU A 151 14.49 7.99 -4.72
CA GLU A 151 13.07 8.24 -4.49
C GLU A 151 12.25 7.00 -4.85
N VAL A 152 11.27 6.71 -3.99
CA VAL A 152 10.35 5.59 -4.11
C VAL A 152 8.94 6.12 -3.87
N ASP A 153 8.01 5.78 -4.75
CA ASP A 153 6.60 6.09 -4.57
C ASP A 153 5.88 4.89 -3.97
N ILE A 154 5.42 5.02 -2.72
CA ILE A 154 4.59 4.02 -2.03
C ILE A 154 3.14 4.28 -2.40
N VAL A 155 2.43 3.26 -2.88
CA VAL A 155 1.02 3.41 -3.29
C VAL A 155 0.18 2.31 -2.67
N GLY A 156 -0.98 2.68 -2.10
CA GLY A 156 -1.84 1.70 -1.46
C GLY A 156 -3.20 2.25 -1.01
N TYR A 157 -3.95 1.38 -0.32
CA TYR A 157 -5.30 1.66 0.21
C TYR A 157 -5.35 1.56 1.74
N GLY A 158 -4.21 1.52 2.40
CA GLY A 158 -4.08 1.31 3.83
C GLY A 158 -4.59 2.45 4.70
N VAL A 159 -4.28 2.36 5.99
CA VAL A 159 -4.63 3.38 7.00
C VAL A 159 -4.03 4.73 6.66
N GLN A 160 -4.86 5.74 6.69
CA GLN A 160 -4.52 7.09 6.27
C GLN A 160 -3.98 7.98 7.40
N GLY A 161 -4.16 7.58 8.60
CA GLY A 161 -3.72 8.34 9.75
C GLY A 161 -4.40 7.88 11.03
N PHE A 162 -4.13 8.63 12.09
CA PHE A 162 -4.65 8.33 13.41
C PHE A 162 -5.30 9.59 14.00
N VAL A 163 -6.53 9.45 14.49
CA VAL A 163 -7.18 10.50 15.29
C VAL A 163 -6.78 10.30 16.75
N ARG A 164 -6.26 11.33 17.39
CA ARG A 164 -6.06 11.36 18.84
C ARG A 164 -7.40 11.68 19.51
N GLY A 165 -7.96 10.70 20.23
CA GLY A 165 -9.10 10.84 21.11
C GLY A 165 -8.69 10.67 22.56
N ASP A 166 -9.65 10.65 23.47
CA ASP A 166 -9.44 10.44 24.93
C ASP A 166 -9.07 8.99 25.28
N GLY A 167 -8.36 8.30 24.39
CA GLY A 167 -7.96 6.89 24.52
C GLY A 167 -6.90 6.50 23.54
N GLN A 168 -6.95 5.24 23.08
CA GLN A 168 -6.05 4.74 22.03
C GLN A 168 -6.29 5.49 20.71
N PRO A 169 -5.24 5.82 19.94
CA PRO A 169 -5.40 6.43 18.62
C PRO A 169 -6.28 5.56 17.71
N GLN A 170 -7.33 6.15 17.16
CA GLN A 170 -8.21 5.47 16.21
C GLN A 170 -7.66 5.61 14.80
N GLN A 171 -7.63 4.51 14.06
CA GLN A 171 -7.20 4.47 12.67
C GLN A 171 -8.26 5.12 11.77
N ILE A 172 -7.81 5.97 10.84
CA ILE A 172 -8.64 6.48 9.75
C ILE A 172 -8.41 5.55 8.56
N PHE A 173 -9.45 4.85 8.13
CA PHE A 173 -9.38 3.92 7.02
C PHE A 173 -10.49 4.24 6.00
N LEU A 174 -10.12 4.90 4.89
CA LEU A 174 -11.08 5.43 3.90
C LEU A 174 -11.24 4.52 2.67
N PHE A 175 -10.49 3.42 2.58
CA PHE A 175 -10.49 2.55 1.39
C PHE A 175 -10.26 3.30 0.07
N THR A 176 -9.41 4.32 0.11
CA THR A 176 -9.11 5.16 -1.04
C THR A 176 -7.63 5.04 -1.38
N ARG A 177 -7.31 4.97 -2.68
CA ARG A 177 -5.92 4.89 -3.15
C ARG A 177 -5.19 6.20 -2.90
N TYR A 178 -4.05 6.08 -2.23
CA TYR A 178 -3.13 7.17 -1.94
C TYR A 178 -1.71 6.81 -2.36
N PHE A 179 -0.88 7.81 -2.49
CA PHE A 179 0.55 7.61 -2.67
C PHE A 179 1.34 8.57 -1.80
N ALA A 180 2.57 8.17 -1.47
CA ALA A 180 3.52 9.03 -0.77
C ALA A 180 4.94 8.81 -1.28
N PRO A 181 5.71 9.89 -1.46
CA PRO A 181 7.13 9.78 -1.73
C PRO A 181 7.86 9.30 -0.47
N SER A 182 8.75 8.35 -0.67
CA SER A 182 9.66 7.81 0.34
C SER A 182 11.09 7.83 -0.18
N LEU A 183 12.04 7.33 0.59
CA LEU A 183 13.43 7.21 0.19
C LEU A 183 13.97 5.83 0.56
N LEU A 184 14.70 5.21 -0.35
CA LEU A 184 15.48 4.03 -0.09
C LEU A 184 16.60 4.38 0.89
N ILE A 185 16.58 3.79 2.10
CA ILE A 185 17.59 4.00 3.12
C ILE A 185 18.46 2.76 3.34
N GLN A 186 18.06 1.62 2.79
CA GLN A 186 18.86 0.40 2.79
C GLN A 186 18.35 -0.54 1.69
N SER A 187 19.23 -0.97 0.79
CA SER A 187 18.91 -1.87 -0.32
C SER A 187 18.81 -3.32 0.09
N ASN A 188 19.45 -3.70 1.19
CA ASN A 188 19.32 -4.97 1.86
C ASN A 188 19.36 -4.75 3.37
N ASN A 189 18.78 -5.67 4.12
CA ASN A 189 18.90 -5.66 5.57
C ASN A 189 20.07 -6.57 5.98
N VAL A 190 20.81 -6.20 7.02
CA VAL A 190 21.86 -7.03 7.61
C VAL A 190 21.34 -8.42 8.01
N GLN A 191 20.02 -8.51 8.26
CA GLN A 191 19.34 -9.75 8.66
C GLN A 191 18.74 -10.53 7.48
N SER A 192 18.45 -9.86 6.35
CA SER A 192 17.88 -10.51 5.16
C SER A 192 18.16 -9.67 3.91
N VAL A 193 18.54 -10.33 2.83
CA VAL A 193 18.70 -9.73 1.50
C VAL A 193 17.36 -9.52 0.79
N GLU A 194 16.28 -10.13 1.31
CA GLU A 194 14.96 -10.10 0.71
C GLU A 194 14.23 -8.76 0.88
N PHE A 195 14.68 -7.91 1.81
CA PHE A 195 13.96 -6.69 2.15
C PHE A 195 14.75 -5.42 1.85
N ILE A 196 14.10 -4.48 1.22
CA ILE A 196 14.51 -3.06 1.27
C ILE A 196 13.94 -2.38 2.51
N LYS A 197 14.57 -1.30 2.91
CA LYS A 197 14.12 -0.44 3.99
C LYS A 197 13.87 0.97 3.45
N LEU A 198 12.68 1.47 3.70
CA LEU A 198 12.26 2.80 3.29
C LEU A 198 12.01 3.71 4.50
N THR A 199 12.19 5.01 4.32
CA THR A 199 11.86 5.97 5.37
C THR A 199 10.36 6.22 5.43
N ALA A 200 9.81 6.26 6.64
CA ALA A 200 8.43 6.67 6.93
C ALA A 200 8.47 7.89 7.88
N ASN A 201 9.15 8.97 7.47
CA ASN A 201 9.39 10.13 8.31
C ASN A 201 8.53 11.33 7.93
N PRO A 202 7.40 11.55 8.64
CA PRO A 202 6.47 12.66 8.41
C PRO A 202 7.11 14.02 8.46
N SER A 203 8.04 14.24 9.38
CA SER A 203 8.71 15.55 9.58
C SER A 203 9.58 15.97 8.40
N LYS A 204 9.87 15.04 7.48
CA LYS A 204 10.62 15.27 6.25
C LYS A 204 9.73 15.26 5.00
N GLY A 205 8.42 15.28 5.17
CA GLY A 205 7.46 15.18 4.06
C GLY A 205 7.49 13.82 3.34
N LYS A 206 8.01 12.78 3.99
CA LYS A 206 8.07 11.42 3.48
C LYS A 206 7.02 10.56 4.17
N GLY A 207 6.27 9.83 3.38
CA GLY A 207 5.30 8.88 3.88
C GLY A 207 5.87 7.49 4.05
N GLY A 208 5.05 6.59 4.55
CA GLY A 208 5.38 5.19 4.78
C GLY A 208 4.15 4.30 4.70
N THR A 209 4.39 3.01 4.60
CA THR A 209 3.40 1.96 4.60
C THR A 209 2.65 1.89 5.94
N CYS A 210 1.38 1.54 5.91
CA CYS A 210 0.57 1.24 7.10
C CYS A 210 -0.35 0.04 6.85
N PHE A 211 -1.17 -0.32 7.83
CA PHE A 211 -2.09 -1.47 7.75
C PHE A 211 -3.04 -1.32 6.55
N GLY A 212 -3.08 -2.33 5.69
CA GLY A 212 -3.83 -2.33 4.43
C GLY A 212 -3.04 -1.87 3.19
N ASP A 213 -1.84 -1.28 3.37
CA ASP A 213 -0.90 -1.05 2.27
C ASP A 213 -0.09 -2.31 1.91
N SER A 214 -0.15 -3.36 2.74
CA SER A 214 0.45 -4.68 2.51
C SER A 214 0.23 -5.14 1.07
N GLY A 215 1.28 -5.62 0.40
CA GLY A 215 1.25 -6.04 -1.00
C GLY A 215 1.23 -4.91 -2.02
N GLY A 216 0.95 -3.67 -1.62
CA GLY A 216 1.06 -2.50 -2.50
C GLY A 216 2.48 -2.28 -3.00
N PRO A 217 2.66 -1.69 -4.20
CA PRO A 217 3.97 -1.52 -4.78
C PRO A 217 4.75 -0.37 -4.15
N ASP A 218 6.05 -0.59 -4.03
CA ASP A 218 7.07 0.43 -3.90
C ASP A 218 7.67 0.66 -5.28
N LEU A 219 7.29 1.75 -5.94
CA LEU A 219 7.70 2.07 -7.30
C LEU A 219 9.00 2.89 -7.31
N LEU A 220 9.87 2.62 -8.26
CA LEU A 220 10.99 3.53 -8.56
C LEU A 220 10.41 4.90 -8.92
N GLY A 221 10.82 5.93 -8.19
CA GLY A 221 10.18 7.25 -8.23
C GLY A 221 9.92 7.80 -9.62
N GLY A 222 8.66 8.17 -9.86
CA GLY A 222 8.20 8.69 -11.15
C GLY A 222 8.08 7.65 -12.28
N THR A 223 8.16 6.34 -11.96
CA THR A 223 8.02 5.24 -12.93
C THR A 223 6.92 4.28 -12.50
N ASN A 224 6.63 3.26 -13.33
CA ASN A 224 5.76 2.14 -13.00
C ASN A 224 6.55 0.86 -12.61
N ILE A 225 7.87 0.96 -12.39
CA ILE A 225 8.72 -0.19 -12.05
C ILE A 225 8.58 -0.51 -10.57
N VAL A 226 8.16 -1.73 -10.26
CA VAL A 226 8.01 -2.21 -8.88
C VAL A 226 9.36 -2.68 -8.34
N LEU A 227 9.92 -1.98 -7.36
CA LEU A 227 11.14 -2.39 -6.68
C LEU A 227 10.87 -3.48 -5.63
N ALA A 228 9.75 -3.32 -4.91
CA ALA A 228 9.35 -4.20 -3.83
C ALA A 228 7.85 -4.14 -3.59
N VAL A 229 7.33 -5.09 -2.82
CA VAL A 229 5.96 -5.08 -2.29
C VAL A 229 5.98 -4.81 -0.78
N ASN A 230 5.06 -3.97 -0.33
CA ASN A 230 4.93 -3.61 1.08
C ASN A 230 4.66 -4.85 1.95
N SER A 231 5.50 -5.09 2.96
CA SER A 231 5.40 -6.24 3.83
C SER A 231 5.04 -5.85 5.27
N TYR A 232 5.89 -5.11 5.98
CA TYR A 232 5.61 -4.79 7.38
C TYR A 232 6.15 -3.44 7.86
N VAL A 233 5.61 -3.00 9.00
CA VAL A 233 6.04 -1.82 9.75
C VAL A 233 6.53 -2.21 11.14
N THR A 234 7.40 -1.42 11.74
CA THR A 234 8.02 -1.74 13.03
C THR A 234 7.22 -1.28 14.24
N ASN A 235 6.13 -0.55 14.02
CA ASN A 235 5.29 -0.04 15.12
C ASN A 235 3.87 0.28 14.68
N GLY A 236 2.95 0.29 15.64
CA GLY A 236 1.52 0.52 15.40
C GLY A 236 1.14 1.93 14.93
N ASN A 237 2.08 2.89 14.93
CA ASN A 237 1.86 4.23 14.42
C ASN A 237 2.33 4.40 12.96
N CYS A 238 2.85 3.35 12.36
CA CYS A 238 3.36 3.34 10.99
C CYS A 238 4.39 4.44 10.70
N ALA A 239 5.24 4.78 11.68
CA ALA A 239 6.22 5.86 11.60
C ALA A 239 7.65 5.32 11.70
N GLY A 240 8.60 6.07 11.15
CA GLY A 240 10.03 5.76 11.20
C GLY A 240 10.52 5.04 9.97
N VAL A 241 10.27 3.74 9.84
CA VAL A 241 10.72 2.92 8.70
C VAL A 241 9.69 1.87 8.33
N THR A 242 9.69 1.49 7.05
CA THR A 242 8.93 0.36 6.52
C THR A 242 9.87 -0.62 5.83
N TYR A 243 9.45 -1.85 5.77
CA TYR A 243 10.17 -2.94 5.12
C TYR A 243 9.30 -3.55 4.04
N SER A 244 9.89 -3.78 2.87
CA SER A 244 9.20 -4.28 1.70
C SER A 244 10.02 -5.39 1.06
N ASN A 245 9.33 -6.47 0.65
CA ASN A 245 9.98 -7.62 0.04
C ASN A 245 10.38 -7.28 -1.40
N ARG A 246 11.64 -7.52 -1.74
CA ARG A 246 12.24 -7.21 -3.04
C ARG A 246 11.62 -8.06 -4.15
N VAL A 247 11.31 -7.41 -5.26
CA VAL A 247 10.78 -8.07 -6.46
C VAL A 247 11.90 -8.39 -7.46
N ASP A 248 13.03 -7.68 -7.37
CA ASP A 248 14.16 -7.82 -8.30
C ASP A 248 15.10 -9.02 -8.02
N LEU A 249 14.78 -9.85 -7.05
CA LEU A 249 15.50 -11.11 -6.81
C LEU A 249 15.14 -12.13 -7.89
N GLN A 250 16.15 -12.91 -8.33
CA GLN A 250 16.00 -13.85 -9.43
C GLN A 250 14.86 -14.85 -9.19
N GLU A 251 14.84 -15.49 -8.00
CA GLU A 251 13.83 -16.47 -7.61
C GLU A 251 12.41 -15.86 -7.52
N VAL A 252 12.30 -14.61 -7.06
CA VAL A 252 11.01 -13.90 -6.99
C VAL A 252 10.48 -13.60 -8.39
N LEU A 253 11.36 -13.14 -9.30
CA LEU A 253 10.97 -12.89 -10.69
C LEU A 253 10.61 -14.18 -11.43
N GLU A 254 11.33 -15.29 -11.17
CA GLU A 254 11.01 -16.61 -11.73
C GLU A 254 9.64 -17.09 -11.25
N PHE A 255 9.34 -16.97 -9.95
CA PHE A 255 8.03 -17.27 -9.40
C PHE A 255 6.93 -16.42 -10.07
N ILE A 256 7.08 -15.08 -10.05
CA ILE A 256 6.08 -14.17 -10.63
C ILE A 256 5.84 -14.51 -12.11
N ASN A 257 6.87 -14.79 -12.90
CA ASN A 257 6.73 -15.11 -14.33
C ASN A 257 6.19 -16.52 -14.60
N GLY A 258 6.24 -17.41 -13.61
CA GLY A 258 5.73 -18.78 -13.69
C GLY A 258 4.23 -18.91 -13.46
N ILE A 259 3.57 -17.88 -12.90
CA ILE A 259 2.13 -17.81 -12.70
C ILE A 259 1.49 -17.09 -13.91
#